data_a5ab597bf9a999ff52aaf68688fecf00
#
_entry.id   a5ab597bf9a999ff52aaf68688fecf00
#
_cell.length_a   1.000
_cell.length_b   1.000
_cell.length_c   1.000
_cell.angle_alpha   90.00
_cell.angle_beta   90.00
_cell.angle_gamma   90.00
#
_symmetry.space_group_name_H-M   'P 1'
#
loop_
_entity.id
_entity.type
_entity.pdbx_description
1 polymer ?
#
loop_
_entity_poly.entity_id
_entity_poly.type
_entity_poly.pdbx_seq_one_letter_code
_entity_poly.pdbx_strand_id
1 'polypeptide(L)'
;MRSGFLSPSFRAAAAALSALAVSGCALGPATPSWFSAEMLEELRTQQEYADFITARYAVMTGDPESAAAYYRRAWTSSPGDPGLLERATISTLAAGDAAAAIRLARGAPADAADEAPSAQLALIVDDIAEGRLKSAQSRLRKPVLGALNVDLAGFLSVWLTAVEAPQRGFSEADLLPGRRMVAGEQAALKGLVLMQAGRDDEAAEFFRQALRMPLATRDAVAALGASLQASRGKIEGARELIALSVGEDAAGPGVARVLADLDAGRKVARPKLDTRDGAAMAMFVISGTGLVRSSPELSAMRHALVLHLDPDLAAARLALADAYERQDRPDAALAALQAIPDASAWAADARIEAAAVLNAQERSAEALVMGDRALALSQRREILVRAGDLNRFNGRLDVARRLFDQVIAADAARGQSDWMVLYARATVRNESADWAGAEDDLRAALAIEPDRPELLNYLGYGWIRQGKRIEEGLALIMRAAEARPDQGYIIDSLGWAHFQLGQYDKAIEHLERAAELSPTDPEILDHLGDAYWRGGRQEEARFEWLAALDLKPEPAREITLREKLDKGLPAMPGARLASRP
;
A
#
# COMPACT_ATOMS: atom_id res chain seq x y z
N MET A 1 -8.66 48.03 12.98
CA MET A 1 -9.09 48.06 14.39
C MET A 1 -10.47 48.74 14.49
N ARG A 2 -11.53 47.98 14.56
CA ARG A 2 -12.83 48.34 15.13
C ARG A 2 -13.42 47.04 15.66
N SER A 3 -13.33 46.81 16.95
CA SER A 3 -13.97 45.74 17.70
C SER A 3 -15.47 46.03 17.77
N GLY A 4 -16.26 45.40 16.89
CA GLY A 4 -17.71 45.40 17.01
C GLY A 4 -18.12 44.55 18.22
N PHE A 5 -18.59 45.17 19.28
CA PHE A 5 -19.20 44.52 20.44
C PHE A 5 -20.51 43.83 20.01
N LEU A 6 -20.54 42.53 19.99
CA LEU A 6 -21.75 41.73 19.90
C LEU A 6 -22.64 42.04 21.12
N SER A 7 -23.93 42.26 20.91
CA SER A 7 -24.89 42.57 21.98
C SER A 7 -25.00 41.39 22.98
N PRO A 8 -25.31 41.63 24.25
CA PRO A 8 -25.46 40.57 25.26
C PRO A 8 -26.45 39.48 24.90
N SER A 9 -27.50 39.82 24.12
CA SER A 9 -28.48 38.87 23.59
C SER A 9 -27.87 37.88 22.56
N PHE A 10 -26.89 38.32 21.79
CA PHE A 10 -26.20 37.48 20.79
C PHE A 10 -25.23 36.49 21.46
N ARG A 11 -24.59 36.88 22.55
CA ARG A 11 -23.70 35.98 23.34
C ARG A 11 -24.48 34.90 24.06
N ALA A 12 -25.69 35.18 24.53
CA ALA A 12 -26.55 34.18 25.17
C ALA A 12 -27.13 33.17 24.15
N ALA A 13 -27.45 33.60 22.93
CA ALA A 13 -27.92 32.74 21.85
C ALA A 13 -26.82 31.85 21.30
N ALA A 14 -25.59 32.35 21.13
CA ALA A 14 -24.43 31.58 20.70
C ALA A 14 -24.01 30.54 21.74
N ALA A 15 -24.08 30.84 23.04
CA ALA A 15 -23.80 29.91 24.11
C ALA A 15 -24.85 28.78 24.22
N ALA A 16 -26.13 29.10 23.99
CA ALA A 16 -27.22 28.11 23.98
C ALA A 16 -27.14 27.16 22.78
N LEU A 17 -26.69 27.65 21.60
CA LEU A 17 -26.50 26.84 20.39
C LEU A 17 -25.24 25.95 20.48
N SER A 18 -24.17 26.43 21.12
CA SER A 18 -22.99 25.59 21.39
C SER A 18 -23.29 24.44 22.34
N ALA A 19 -24.19 24.64 23.32
CA ALA A 19 -24.63 23.59 24.24
C ALA A 19 -25.55 22.56 23.56
N LEU A 20 -26.34 22.96 22.56
CA LEU A 20 -27.21 22.07 21.78
C LEU A 20 -26.46 21.27 20.71
N ALA A 21 -25.40 21.83 20.12
CA ALA A 21 -24.54 21.15 19.16
C ALA A 21 -23.72 20.00 19.80
N VAL A 22 -23.36 20.15 21.08
CA VAL A 22 -22.62 19.11 21.84
C VAL A 22 -23.53 17.96 22.28
N SER A 23 -24.86 18.16 22.34
CA SER A 23 -25.81 17.13 22.81
C SER A 23 -26.40 16.24 21.71
N GLY A 24 -26.03 16.42 20.42
CA GLY A 24 -26.47 15.55 19.31
C GLY A 24 -27.99 15.53 19.06
N CYS A 25 -28.76 16.47 19.65
CA CYS A 25 -30.19 16.58 19.41
C CYS A 25 -30.46 17.33 18.11
N ALA A 26 -30.92 16.62 17.09
CA ALA A 26 -31.50 17.23 15.91
C ALA A 26 -32.60 18.21 16.35
N LEU A 27 -32.51 19.47 15.91
CA LEU A 27 -33.60 20.43 16.06
C LEU A 27 -34.82 19.85 15.33
N GLY A 28 -35.84 19.46 16.08
CA GLY A 28 -37.16 19.07 15.54
C GLY A 28 -37.79 20.24 14.76
N PRO A 29 -38.89 20.04 14.03
CA PRO A 29 -39.43 20.96 13.03
C PRO A 29 -39.96 22.29 13.56
N ALA A 30 -39.72 22.68 14.79
CA ALA A 30 -40.19 23.94 15.38
C ALA A 30 -38.98 24.83 15.75
N THR A 31 -38.55 25.67 14.80
CA THR A 31 -37.69 26.82 15.14
C THR A 31 -38.42 27.75 16.09
N PRO A 32 -37.82 28.24 17.18
CA PRO A 32 -38.46 29.17 18.09
C PRO A 32 -38.91 30.45 17.33
N SER A 33 -40.09 30.93 17.59
CA SER A 33 -40.77 32.05 16.90
C SER A 33 -40.01 33.39 16.97
N TRP A 34 -38.93 33.50 17.72
CA TRP A 34 -38.10 34.69 17.86
C TRP A 34 -36.88 34.72 16.91
N PHE A 35 -36.65 33.66 16.11
CA PHE A 35 -35.64 33.71 15.05
C PHE A 35 -36.21 34.42 13.82
N SER A 36 -35.59 35.56 13.44
CA SER A 36 -35.87 36.18 12.15
C SER A 36 -35.29 35.35 10.99
N ALA A 37 -35.89 35.48 9.81
CA ALA A 37 -35.36 34.83 8.60
C ALA A 37 -33.92 35.24 8.31
N GLU A 38 -33.57 36.52 8.58
CA GLU A 38 -32.23 37.07 8.42
C GLU A 38 -31.23 36.43 9.40
N MET A 39 -31.61 36.22 10.67
CA MET A 39 -30.77 35.56 11.67
C MET A 39 -30.57 34.08 11.36
N LEU A 40 -31.57 33.41 10.82
CA LEU A 40 -31.45 32.02 10.37
C LEU A 40 -30.51 31.90 9.17
N GLU A 41 -30.53 32.84 8.24
CA GLU A 41 -29.64 32.90 7.09
C GLU A 41 -28.20 33.16 7.52
N GLU A 42 -27.96 34.09 8.45
CA GLU A 42 -26.63 34.37 9.01
C GLU A 42 -26.06 33.14 9.73
N LEU A 43 -26.87 32.43 10.53
CA LEU A 43 -26.46 31.21 11.20
C LEU A 43 -26.14 30.08 10.20
N ARG A 44 -26.91 29.97 9.12
CA ARG A 44 -26.68 29.02 8.03
C ARG A 44 -25.36 29.29 7.33
N THR A 45 -25.08 30.57 7.00
CA THR A 45 -23.81 31.00 6.38
C THR A 45 -22.61 30.71 7.30
N GLN A 46 -22.73 30.98 8.60
CA GLN A 46 -21.69 30.69 9.57
C GLN A 46 -21.43 29.18 9.69
N GLN A 47 -22.49 28.36 9.72
CA GLN A 47 -22.38 26.90 9.79
C GLN A 47 -21.74 26.33 8.51
N GLU A 48 -22.14 26.81 7.34
CA GLU A 48 -21.55 26.43 6.06
C GLU A 48 -20.04 26.70 6.03
N TYR A 49 -19.64 27.90 6.46
CA TYR A 49 -18.23 28.27 6.52
C TYR A 49 -17.46 27.40 7.52
N ALA A 50 -18.03 27.12 8.69
CA ALA A 50 -17.43 26.21 9.68
C ALA A 50 -17.26 24.80 9.13
N ASP A 51 -18.29 24.25 8.48
CA ASP A 51 -18.24 22.93 7.85
C ASP A 51 -17.20 22.89 6.72
N PHE A 52 -17.12 23.94 5.89
CA PHE A 52 -16.12 24.05 4.84
C PHE A 52 -14.68 24.06 5.37
N ILE A 53 -14.40 24.86 6.42
CA ILE A 53 -13.06 24.92 7.03
C ILE A 53 -12.71 23.58 7.69
N THR A 54 -13.66 22.95 8.37
CA THR A 54 -13.46 21.64 8.99
C THR A 54 -13.18 20.56 7.94
N ALA A 55 -13.91 20.58 6.82
CA ALA A 55 -13.66 19.68 5.69
C ALA A 55 -12.26 19.89 5.10
N ARG A 56 -11.83 21.14 4.93
CA ARG A 56 -10.45 21.44 4.45
C ARG A 56 -9.38 20.93 5.40
N TYR A 57 -9.59 21.09 6.71
CA TYR A 57 -8.68 20.57 7.71
C TYR A 57 -8.60 19.04 7.61
N ALA A 58 -9.74 18.35 7.51
CA ALA A 58 -9.80 16.91 7.33
C ALA A 58 -9.04 16.44 6.07
N VAL A 59 -9.15 17.15 4.94
CA VAL A 59 -8.34 16.86 3.74
C VAL A 59 -6.84 17.01 4.03
N MET A 60 -6.43 18.06 4.74
CA MET A 60 -5.01 18.30 5.06
C MET A 60 -4.44 17.27 6.04
N THR A 61 -5.27 16.70 6.89
CA THR A 61 -4.89 15.68 7.87
C THR A 61 -5.09 14.24 7.36
N GLY A 62 -5.50 14.08 6.08
CA GLY A 62 -5.67 12.75 5.47
C GLY A 62 -6.91 11.99 5.96
N ASP A 63 -7.96 12.68 6.43
CA ASP A 63 -9.23 12.09 6.86
C ASP A 63 -10.33 12.32 5.80
N PRO A 64 -10.43 11.45 4.77
CA PRO A 64 -11.41 11.62 3.69
C PRO A 64 -12.86 11.38 4.14
N GLU A 65 -13.10 10.63 5.21
CA GLU A 65 -14.45 10.38 5.74
C GLU A 65 -15.03 11.63 6.38
N SER A 66 -14.28 12.28 7.26
CA SER A 66 -14.65 13.57 7.84
C SER A 66 -14.75 14.65 6.74
N ALA A 67 -13.81 14.69 5.81
CA ALA A 67 -13.86 15.62 4.68
C ALA A 67 -15.16 15.45 3.88
N ALA A 68 -15.53 14.22 3.54
CA ALA A 68 -16.77 13.91 2.84
C ALA A 68 -18.02 14.32 3.63
N ALA A 69 -18.03 14.04 4.94
CA ALA A 69 -19.17 14.39 5.80
C ALA A 69 -19.36 15.91 5.87
N TYR A 70 -18.30 16.65 6.12
CA TYR A 70 -18.36 18.10 6.28
C TYR A 70 -18.59 18.85 4.96
N TYR A 71 -17.98 18.44 3.84
CA TYR A 71 -18.28 19.04 2.52
C TYR A 71 -19.71 18.76 2.08
N ARG A 72 -20.28 17.58 2.35
CA ARG A 72 -21.70 17.30 2.07
C ARG A 72 -22.62 18.18 2.88
N ARG A 73 -22.30 18.47 4.15
CA ARG A 73 -23.09 19.40 4.97
C ARG A 73 -23.01 20.83 4.44
N ALA A 74 -21.79 21.32 4.13
CA ALA A 74 -21.61 22.63 3.53
C ALA A 74 -22.40 22.77 2.23
N TRP A 75 -22.32 21.76 1.34
CA TRP A 75 -23.09 21.74 0.09
C TRP A 75 -24.60 21.72 0.32
N THR A 76 -25.09 21.02 1.34
CA THR A 76 -26.53 20.99 1.66
C THR A 76 -27.05 22.39 2.04
N SER A 77 -26.21 23.24 2.58
CA SER A 77 -26.55 24.65 2.89
C SER A 77 -26.56 25.54 1.64
N SER A 78 -25.75 25.22 0.62
CA SER A 78 -25.63 25.97 -0.65
C SER A 78 -25.66 25.04 -1.87
N PRO A 79 -26.81 24.41 -2.17
CA PRO A 79 -26.91 23.34 -3.17
C PRO A 79 -26.72 23.80 -4.62
N GLY A 80 -26.62 25.11 -4.87
CA GLY A 80 -26.31 25.71 -6.17
C GLY A 80 -24.81 25.98 -6.42
N ASP A 81 -23.93 25.76 -5.43
CA ASP A 81 -22.49 26.00 -5.58
C ASP A 81 -21.76 24.80 -6.22
N PRO A 82 -21.30 24.90 -7.49
CA PRO A 82 -20.62 23.81 -8.16
C PRO A 82 -19.26 23.47 -7.54
N GLY A 83 -18.59 24.44 -6.90
CA GLY A 83 -17.32 24.21 -6.22
C GLY A 83 -17.48 23.38 -4.95
N LEU A 84 -18.56 23.58 -4.18
CA LEU A 84 -18.88 22.75 -3.03
C LEU A 84 -19.32 21.33 -3.48
N LEU A 85 -20.12 21.23 -4.55
CA LEU A 85 -20.49 19.94 -5.12
C LEU A 85 -19.29 19.13 -5.55
N GLU A 86 -18.34 19.77 -6.25
CA GLU A 86 -17.10 19.12 -6.69
C GLU A 86 -16.29 18.57 -5.51
N ARG A 87 -16.06 19.39 -4.47
CA ARG A 87 -15.32 18.99 -3.27
C ARG A 87 -16.02 17.88 -2.50
N ALA A 88 -17.35 17.97 -2.34
CA ALA A 88 -18.15 16.96 -1.68
C ALA A 88 -18.13 15.63 -2.45
N THR A 89 -18.18 15.69 -3.79
CA THR A 89 -18.10 14.51 -4.65
C THR A 89 -16.72 13.86 -4.59
N ILE A 90 -15.64 14.64 -4.75
CA ILE A 90 -14.25 14.15 -4.68
C ILE A 90 -14.00 13.47 -3.32
N SER A 91 -14.32 14.16 -2.21
CA SER A 91 -14.07 13.61 -0.87
C SER A 91 -14.89 12.35 -0.60
N THR A 92 -16.13 12.30 -1.08
CA THR A 92 -16.99 11.12 -0.94
C THR A 92 -16.45 9.93 -1.76
N LEU A 93 -15.94 10.18 -2.96
CA LEU A 93 -15.28 9.15 -3.78
C LEU A 93 -13.94 8.71 -3.16
N ALA A 94 -13.14 9.64 -2.62
CA ALA A 94 -11.88 9.33 -1.93
C ALA A 94 -12.12 8.51 -0.64
N ALA A 95 -13.27 8.72 0.02
CA ALA A 95 -13.74 7.87 1.11
C ALA A 95 -14.20 6.48 0.62
N GLY A 96 -14.34 6.26 -0.69
CA GLY A 96 -14.73 4.99 -1.31
C GLY A 96 -16.24 4.80 -1.50
N ASP A 97 -17.05 5.78 -1.18
CA ASP A 97 -18.51 5.70 -1.31
C ASP A 97 -19.00 6.28 -2.65
N ALA A 98 -18.79 5.51 -3.74
CA ALA A 98 -19.26 5.88 -5.07
C ALA A 98 -20.78 6.05 -5.11
N ALA A 99 -21.53 5.23 -4.39
CA ALA A 99 -22.99 5.31 -4.38
C ALA A 99 -23.48 6.63 -3.74
N ALA A 100 -22.87 7.07 -2.64
CA ALA A 100 -23.21 8.36 -2.04
C ALA A 100 -22.80 9.54 -2.94
N ALA A 101 -21.63 9.48 -3.59
CA ALA A 101 -21.18 10.50 -4.53
C ALA A 101 -22.14 10.64 -5.73
N ILE A 102 -22.62 9.51 -6.25
CA ILE A 102 -23.61 9.47 -7.33
C ILE A 102 -24.95 10.07 -6.86
N ARG A 103 -25.43 9.69 -5.67
CA ARG A 103 -26.66 10.28 -5.10
C ARG A 103 -26.54 11.80 -4.95
N LEU A 104 -25.37 12.26 -4.47
CA LEU A 104 -25.07 13.68 -4.34
C LEU A 104 -25.14 14.40 -5.71
N ALA A 105 -24.46 13.88 -6.71
CA ALA A 105 -24.44 14.45 -8.07
C ALA A 105 -25.83 14.41 -8.74
N ARG A 106 -26.63 13.36 -8.52
CA ARG A 106 -28.02 13.26 -9.04
C ARG A 106 -28.99 14.22 -8.37
N GLY A 107 -28.80 14.52 -7.09
CA GLY A 107 -29.63 15.45 -6.33
C GLY A 107 -29.29 16.91 -6.56
N ALA A 108 -28.18 17.20 -7.26
CA ALA A 108 -27.74 18.56 -7.51
C ALA A 108 -28.55 19.23 -8.62
N PRO A 109 -28.74 20.58 -8.58
CA PRO A 109 -29.21 21.35 -9.72
C PRO A 109 -28.38 21.06 -10.96
N ALA A 110 -29.04 21.05 -12.14
CA ALA A 110 -28.38 20.65 -13.39
C ALA A 110 -27.19 21.53 -13.76
N ASP A 111 -27.29 22.83 -13.53
CA ASP A 111 -26.24 23.83 -13.74
C ASP A 111 -25.04 23.58 -12.82
N ALA A 112 -25.25 23.37 -11.54
CA ALA A 112 -24.18 23.03 -10.60
C ALA A 112 -23.51 21.68 -10.94
N ALA A 113 -24.30 20.66 -11.29
CA ALA A 113 -23.77 19.37 -11.70
C ALA A 113 -22.98 19.46 -13.02
N ASP A 114 -23.40 20.32 -13.95
CA ASP A 114 -22.74 20.52 -15.24
C ASP A 114 -21.37 21.22 -15.11
N GLU A 115 -21.16 22.00 -14.04
CA GLU A 115 -19.90 22.69 -13.75
C GLU A 115 -18.98 21.93 -12.79
N ALA A 116 -19.41 20.79 -12.23
CA ALA A 116 -18.62 19.97 -11.30
C ALA A 116 -18.05 18.70 -12.00
N PRO A 117 -16.75 18.67 -12.37
CA PRO A 117 -16.15 17.61 -13.18
C PRO A 117 -16.28 16.20 -12.60
N SER A 118 -16.06 16.05 -11.29
CA SER A 118 -16.14 14.73 -10.62
C SER A 118 -17.59 14.28 -10.44
N ALA A 119 -18.52 15.21 -10.26
CA ALA A 119 -19.96 14.90 -10.27
C ALA A 119 -20.40 14.44 -11.66
N GLN A 120 -19.95 15.08 -12.73
CA GLN A 120 -20.20 14.61 -14.10
C GLN A 120 -19.62 13.22 -14.35
N LEU A 121 -18.39 12.94 -13.91
CA LEU A 121 -17.80 11.61 -14.03
C LEU A 121 -18.62 10.55 -13.27
N ALA A 122 -19.03 10.84 -12.04
CA ALA A 122 -19.87 9.94 -11.26
C ALA A 122 -21.20 9.64 -11.95
N LEU A 123 -21.83 10.67 -12.56
CA LEU A 123 -23.06 10.51 -13.35
C LEU A 123 -22.84 9.72 -14.65
N ILE A 124 -21.69 9.87 -15.33
CA ILE A 124 -21.34 9.07 -16.51
C ILE A 124 -21.24 7.59 -16.13
N VAL A 125 -20.51 7.30 -15.07
CA VAL A 125 -20.30 5.93 -14.58
C VAL A 125 -21.64 5.29 -14.20
N ASP A 126 -22.50 6.02 -13.51
CA ASP A 126 -23.81 5.55 -13.12
C ASP A 126 -24.77 5.40 -14.32
N ASP A 127 -24.70 6.28 -15.30
CA ASP A 127 -25.48 6.13 -16.54
C ASP A 127 -25.05 4.87 -17.32
N ILE A 128 -23.76 4.50 -17.29
CA ILE A 128 -23.27 3.24 -17.88
C ILE A 128 -23.80 2.04 -17.06
N ALA A 129 -23.69 2.10 -15.74
CA ALA A 129 -24.14 1.04 -14.83
C ALA A 129 -25.63 0.70 -15.02
N GLU A 130 -26.44 1.72 -15.28
CA GLU A 130 -27.89 1.61 -15.48
C GLU A 130 -28.29 1.43 -16.96
N GLY A 131 -27.33 1.27 -17.88
CA GLY A 131 -27.59 1.09 -19.31
C GLY A 131 -28.09 2.34 -20.05
N ARG A 132 -27.98 3.52 -19.46
CA ARG A 132 -28.37 4.81 -20.07
C ARG A 132 -27.27 5.35 -20.99
N LEU A 133 -26.83 4.55 -21.96
CA LEU A 133 -25.63 4.81 -22.77
C LEU A 133 -25.65 6.14 -23.54
N LYS A 134 -26.82 6.52 -24.07
CA LYS A 134 -26.96 7.83 -24.77
C LYS A 134 -26.74 9.02 -23.81
N SER A 135 -27.18 8.91 -22.58
CA SER A 135 -26.92 9.92 -21.55
C SER A 135 -25.43 10.00 -21.22
N ALA A 136 -24.77 8.86 -20.97
CA ALA A 136 -23.33 8.78 -20.72
C ALA A 136 -22.53 9.40 -21.87
N GLN A 137 -22.83 9.05 -23.12
CA GLN A 137 -22.17 9.62 -24.30
C GLN A 137 -22.39 11.14 -24.44
N SER A 138 -23.61 11.62 -24.13
CA SER A 138 -23.89 13.06 -24.15
C SER A 138 -23.06 13.83 -23.14
N ARG A 139 -22.89 13.26 -21.92
CA ARG A 139 -22.06 13.86 -20.87
C ARG A 139 -20.57 13.84 -21.25
N LEU A 140 -20.06 12.74 -21.81
CA LEU A 140 -18.67 12.62 -22.26
C LEU A 140 -18.27 13.65 -23.34
N ARG A 141 -19.23 14.18 -24.09
CA ARG A 141 -18.98 15.23 -25.09
C ARG A 141 -18.87 16.63 -24.50
N LYS A 142 -19.22 16.83 -23.22
CA LYS A 142 -19.10 18.14 -22.55
C LYS A 142 -17.65 18.40 -22.18
N PRO A 143 -17.12 19.64 -22.34
CA PRO A 143 -15.70 19.93 -22.08
C PRO A 143 -15.32 20.01 -20.60
N VAL A 144 -16.25 19.76 -19.68
CA VAL A 144 -16.17 20.09 -18.26
C VAL A 144 -15.46 19.02 -17.39
N LEU A 145 -14.94 17.93 -17.96
CA LEU A 145 -14.41 16.81 -17.15
C LEU A 145 -13.08 17.05 -16.45
N GLY A 146 -12.46 18.23 -16.70
CA GLY A 146 -11.24 18.65 -16.02
C GLY A 146 -10.00 17.78 -16.32
N ALA A 147 -8.83 18.31 -16.00
CA ALA A 147 -7.54 17.66 -16.34
C ALA A 147 -7.33 16.30 -15.65
N LEU A 148 -7.92 16.06 -14.49
CA LEU A 148 -7.78 14.81 -13.73
C LEU A 148 -8.60 13.65 -14.32
N ASN A 149 -9.65 13.95 -15.06
CA ASN A 149 -10.62 12.97 -15.55
C ASN A 149 -10.56 12.78 -17.08
N VAL A 150 -9.78 13.59 -17.81
CA VAL A 150 -9.76 13.60 -19.28
C VAL A 150 -9.32 12.27 -19.88
N ASP A 151 -8.30 11.62 -19.31
CA ASP A 151 -7.82 10.33 -19.80
C ASP A 151 -8.86 9.23 -19.57
N LEU A 152 -9.46 9.22 -18.39
CA LEU A 152 -10.51 8.24 -18.03
C LEU A 152 -11.77 8.42 -18.90
N ALA A 153 -12.17 9.67 -19.10
CA ALA A 153 -13.28 10.00 -20.00
C ALA A 153 -13.00 9.57 -21.45
N GLY A 154 -11.75 9.76 -21.91
CA GLY A 154 -11.31 9.29 -23.22
C GLY A 154 -11.45 7.79 -23.39
N PHE A 155 -10.99 7.00 -22.40
CA PHE A 155 -11.11 5.54 -22.40
C PHE A 155 -12.58 5.08 -22.40
N LEU A 156 -13.43 5.70 -21.58
CA LEU A 156 -14.86 5.42 -21.58
C LEU A 156 -15.54 5.79 -22.91
N SER A 157 -15.17 6.92 -23.52
CA SER A 157 -15.70 7.33 -24.81
C SER A 157 -15.37 6.33 -25.90
N VAL A 158 -14.11 5.89 -25.98
CA VAL A 158 -13.66 4.84 -26.91
C VAL A 158 -14.42 3.54 -26.70
N TRP A 159 -14.57 3.10 -25.45
CA TRP A 159 -15.30 1.88 -25.13
C TRP A 159 -16.77 1.97 -25.55
N LEU A 160 -17.48 3.01 -25.18
CA LEU A 160 -18.89 3.19 -25.55
C LEU A 160 -19.08 3.32 -27.05
N THR A 161 -18.15 3.98 -27.76
CA THR A 161 -18.17 4.01 -29.23
C THR A 161 -17.97 2.60 -29.82
N ALA A 162 -17.07 1.80 -29.21
CA ALA A 162 -16.79 0.44 -29.67
C ALA A 162 -17.96 -0.53 -29.47
N VAL A 163 -18.77 -0.33 -28.42
CA VAL A 163 -19.99 -1.12 -28.18
C VAL A 163 -20.99 -0.95 -29.33
N GLU A 164 -21.12 0.25 -29.87
CA GLU A 164 -22.02 0.55 -31.01
C GLU A 164 -21.38 0.30 -32.38
N ALA A 165 -20.12 0.65 -32.54
CA ALA A 165 -19.36 0.61 -33.80
C ALA A 165 -17.88 0.24 -33.51
N PRO A 166 -17.53 -1.05 -33.40
CA PRO A 166 -16.19 -1.49 -32.97
C PRO A 166 -15.03 -0.90 -33.79
N GLN A 167 -15.19 -0.80 -35.12
CA GLN A 167 -14.15 -0.24 -35.99
C GLN A 167 -13.89 1.25 -35.70
N ARG A 168 -14.95 2.00 -35.42
CA ARG A 168 -14.84 3.42 -35.06
C ARG A 168 -14.18 3.58 -33.70
N GLY A 169 -14.57 2.82 -32.67
CA GLY A 169 -13.94 2.83 -31.36
C GLY A 169 -12.45 2.49 -31.44
N PHE A 170 -12.08 1.51 -32.29
CA PHE A 170 -10.67 1.16 -32.51
C PHE A 170 -9.88 2.36 -33.09
N SER A 171 -10.42 3.07 -34.08
CA SER A 171 -9.77 4.25 -34.67
C SER A 171 -9.73 5.44 -33.73
N GLU A 172 -10.76 5.65 -32.91
CA GLU A 172 -10.78 6.70 -31.87
C GLU A 172 -9.74 6.47 -30.79
N ALA A 173 -9.38 5.21 -30.49
CA ALA A 173 -8.31 4.90 -29.54
C ALA A 173 -6.95 5.48 -30.00
N ASP A 174 -6.71 5.66 -31.29
CA ASP A 174 -5.50 6.30 -31.82
C ASP A 174 -5.48 7.82 -31.60
N LEU A 175 -6.64 8.42 -31.41
CA LEU A 175 -6.80 9.86 -31.22
C LEU A 175 -6.71 10.27 -29.74
N LEU A 176 -6.66 9.29 -28.81
CA LEU A 176 -6.43 9.59 -27.41
C LEU A 176 -5.09 10.32 -27.25
N PRO A 177 -5.01 11.38 -26.43
CA PRO A 177 -3.81 12.17 -26.29
C PRO A 177 -2.64 11.27 -25.82
N GLY A 178 -1.82 10.88 -26.81
CA GLY A 178 -0.71 9.94 -26.65
C GLY A 178 0.46 10.59 -25.91
N ARG A 179 0.40 10.65 -24.59
CA ARG A 179 1.62 10.77 -23.79
C ARG A 179 2.29 9.41 -23.78
N ARG A 180 3.60 9.34 -23.99
CA ARG A 180 4.39 8.08 -23.93
C ARG A 180 4.13 7.25 -22.66
N MET A 181 3.56 7.89 -21.61
CA MET A 181 3.24 7.29 -20.31
C MET A 181 1.98 6.41 -20.29
N VAL A 182 1.18 6.38 -21.35
CA VAL A 182 -0.08 5.60 -21.42
C VAL A 182 -0.15 4.70 -22.66
N ALA A 183 0.97 4.45 -23.31
CA ALA A 183 1.01 3.63 -24.53
C ALA A 183 0.62 2.17 -24.27
N GLY A 184 0.99 1.61 -23.11
CA GLY A 184 0.58 0.28 -22.68
C GLY A 184 -0.91 0.17 -22.43
N GLU A 185 -1.48 1.14 -21.75
CA GLU A 185 -2.90 1.26 -21.46
C GLU A 185 -3.73 1.45 -22.74
N GLN A 186 -3.24 2.28 -23.67
CA GLN A 186 -3.88 2.46 -24.97
C GLN A 186 -3.90 1.17 -25.79
N ALA A 187 -2.79 0.42 -25.81
CA ALA A 187 -2.74 -0.88 -26.47
C ALA A 187 -3.69 -1.88 -25.79
N ALA A 188 -3.77 -1.91 -24.47
CA ALA A 188 -4.70 -2.76 -23.74
C ALA A 188 -6.17 -2.40 -24.09
N LEU A 189 -6.52 -1.10 -24.15
CA LEU A 189 -7.85 -0.65 -24.55
C LEU A 189 -8.20 -1.11 -25.97
N LYS A 190 -7.26 -1.02 -26.93
CA LYS A 190 -7.46 -1.55 -28.28
C LYS A 190 -7.70 -3.06 -28.29
N GLY A 191 -6.97 -3.79 -27.45
CA GLY A 191 -7.22 -5.22 -27.23
C GLY A 191 -8.64 -5.49 -26.73
N LEU A 192 -9.14 -4.72 -25.77
CA LEU A 192 -10.51 -4.84 -25.26
C LEU A 192 -11.55 -4.57 -26.35
N VAL A 193 -11.36 -3.52 -27.15
CA VAL A 193 -12.26 -3.16 -28.26
C VAL A 193 -12.32 -4.28 -29.30
N LEU A 194 -11.18 -4.85 -29.69
CA LEU A 194 -11.10 -5.95 -30.64
C LEU A 194 -11.71 -7.23 -30.09
N MET A 195 -11.50 -7.53 -28.80
CA MET A 195 -12.14 -8.66 -28.14
C MET A 195 -13.66 -8.52 -28.15
N GLN A 196 -14.19 -7.33 -27.88
CA GLN A 196 -15.63 -7.02 -27.98
C GLN A 196 -16.16 -7.23 -29.38
N ALA A 197 -15.37 -6.89 -30.40
CA ALA A 197 -15.70 -7.11 -31.83
C ALA A 197 -15.59 -8.58 -32.29
N GLY A 198 -15.15 -9.50 -31.43
CA GLY A 198 -14.89 -10.90 -31.78
C GLY A 198 -13.62 -11.12 -32.61
N ARG A 199 -12.75 -10.10 -32.72
CA ARG A 199 -11.45 -10.15 -33.43
C ARG A 199 -10.35 -10.63 -32.49
N ASP A 200 -10.51 -11.84 -31.95
CA ASP A 200 -9.75 -12.36 -30.81
C ASP A 200 -8.24 -12.48 -31.06
N ASP A 201 -7.81 -12.79 -32.28
CA ASP A 201 -6.39 -12.91 -32.64
C ASP A 201 -5.70 -11.55 -32.63
N GLU A 202 -6.38 -10.55 -33.19
CA GLU A 202 -5.87 -9.18 -33.18
C GLU A 202 -5.90 -8.58 -31.77
N ALA A 203 -6.94 -8.89 -31.00
CA ALA A 203 -6.99 -8.51 -29.59
C ALA A 203 -5.77 -9.03 -28.81
N ALA A 204 -5.41 -10.32 -29.02
CA ALA A 204 -4.25 -10.91 -28.38
C ALA A 204 -2.93 -10.23 -28.79
N GLU A 205 -2.81 -9.77 -30.05
CA GLU A 205 -1.62 -9.02 -30.50
C GLU A 205 -1.50 -7.68 -29.76
N PHE A 206 -2.59 -6.96 -29.59
CA PHE A 206 -2.59 -5.70 -28.83
C PHE A 206 -2.34 -5.92 -27.33
N PHE A 207 -2.81 -7.03 -26.74
CA PHE A 207 -2.45 -7.40 -25.37
C PHE A 207 -0.94 -7.72 -25.25
N ARG A 208 -0.33 -8.42 -26.23
CA ARG A 208 1.13 -8.60 -26.27
C ARG A 208 1.87 -7.27 -26.34
N GLN A 209 1.41 -6.37 -27.19
CA GLN A 209 1.99 -5.03 -27.32
C GLN A 209 1.91 -4.28 -25.99
N ALA A 210 0.77 -4.31 -25.31
CA ALA A 210 0.58 -3.69 -24.00
C ALA A 210 1.55 -4.25 -22.95
N LEU A 211 1.73 -5.58 -22.92
CA LEU A 211 2.59 -6.28 -21.96
C LEU A 211 4.10 -6.05 -22.19
N ARG A 212 4.50 -5.62 -23.40
CA ARG A 212 5.88 -5.20 -23.69
C ARG A 212 6.20 -3.77 -23.24
N MET A 213 5.19 -3.05 -22.75
CA MET A 213 5.31 -1.69 -22.23
C MET A 213 5.09 -1.64 -20.72
N PRO A 214 5.51 -0.56 -20.04
CA PRO A 214 5.11 -0.34 -18.65
C PRO A 214 3.58 -0.33 -18.52
N LEU A 215 3.06 -1.22 -17.70
CA LEU A 215 1.62 -1.39 -17.49
C LEU A 215 1.39 -1.88 -16.06
N ALA A 216 0.73 -1.10 -15.23
CA ALA A 216 0.48 -1.44 -13.83
C ALA A 216 -0.53 -2.60 -13.66
N THR A 217 -1.50 -2.69 -14.58
CA THR A 217 -2.55 -3.73 -14.59
C THR A 217 -2.15 -4.96 -15.39
N ARG A 218 -0.84 -5.21 -15.50
CA ARG A 218 -0.20 -6.26 -16.31
C ARG A 218 -0.82 -7.65 -16.10
N ASP A 219 -1.01 -8.08 -14.86
CA ASP A 219 -1.57 -9.40 -14.54
C ASP A 219 -3.02 -9.56 -15.06
N ALA A 220 -3.88 -8.57 -14.86
CA ALA A 220 -5.27 -8.62 -15.32
C ALA A 220 -5.36 -8.64 -16.86
N VAL A 221 -4.55 -7.83 -17.55
CA VAL A 221 -4.50 -7.78 -19.02
C VAL A 221 -3.95 -9.09 -19.58
N ALA A 222 -2.90 -9.65 -18.97
CA ALA A 222 -2.32 -10.92 -19.40
C ALA A 222 -3.29 -12.09 -19.15
N ALA A 223 -3.94 -12.15 -17.99
CA ALA A 223 -4.95 -13.16 -17.68
C ALA A 223 -6.11 -13.13 -18.68
N LEU A 224 -6.57 -11.93 -19.03
CA LEU A 224 -7.62 -11.75 -20.03
C LEU A 224 -7.19 -12.25 -21.42
N GLY A 225 -6.02 -11.80 -21.89
CA GLY A 225 -5.48 -12.22 -23.20
C GLY A 225 -5.14 -13.71 -23.27
N ALA A 226 -4.55 -14.27 -22.20
CA ALA A 226 -4.25 -15.69 -22.10
C ALA A 226 -5.52 -16.54 -22.08
N SER A 227 -6.56 -16.13 -21.33
CA SER A 227 -7.86 -16.80 -21.34
C SER A 227 -8.50 -16.77 -22.72
N LEU A 228 -8.39 -15.65 -23.42
CA LEU A 228 -8.90 -15.51 -24.80
C LEU A 228 -8.23 -16.51 -25.75
N GLN A 229 -6.90 -16.63 -25.74
CA GLN A 229 -6.15 -17.57 -26.57
C GLN A 229 -6.43 -19.02 -26.17
N ALA A 230 -6.41 -19.33 -24.87
CA ALA A 230 -6.68 -20.68 -24.33
C ALA A 230 -8.08 -21.18 -24.71
N SER A 231 -9.10 -20.33 -24.64
CA SER A 231 -10.48 -20.66 -25.00
C SER A 231 -10.63 -21.12 -26.46
N ARG A 232 -9.69 -20.73 -27.33
CA ARG A 232 -9.63 -21.09 -28.76
C ARG A 232 -8.68 -22.25 -29.04
N GLY A 233 -8.12 -22.87 -28.01
CA GLY A 233 -7.14 -23.94 -28.13
C GLY A 233 -5.73 -23.49 -28.51
N LYS A 234 -5.44 -22.18 -28.54
CA LYS A 234 -4.12 -21.62 -28.84
C LYS A 234 -3.26 -21.55 -27.58
N ILE A 235 -2.89 -22.74 -27.07
CA ILE A 235 -2.22 -22.87 -25.75
C ILE A 235 -0.86 -22.15 -25.73
N GLU A 236 -0.06 -22.26 -26.80
CA GLU A 236 1.24 -21.58 -26.89
C GLU A 236 1.09 -20.05 -26.85
N GLY A 237 0.10 -19.50 -27.54
CA GLY A 237 -0.20 -18.06 -27.49
C GLY A 237 -0.66 -17.59 -26.10
N ALA A 238 -1.38 -18.46 -25.36
CA ALA A 238 -1.74 -18.19 -23.97
C ALA A 238 -0.51 -18.17 -23.06
N ARG A 239 0.39 -19.18 -23.19
CA ARG A 239 1.64 -19.25 -22.41
C ARG A 239 2.59 -18.09 -22.73
N GLU A 240 2.66 -17.63 -23.98
CA GLU A 240 3.44 -16.46 -24.35
C GLU A 240 2.94 -15.18 -23.61
N LEU A 241 1.63 -14.95 -23.59
CA LEU A 241 1.05 -13.81 -22.86
C LEU A 241 1.30 -13.88 -21.35
N ILE A 242 1.24 -15.08 -20.78
CA ILE A 242 1.61 -15.32 -19.38
C ILE A 242 3.09 -14.98 -19.16
N ALA A 243 3.99 -15.51 -20.00
CA ALA A 243 5.42 -15.25 -19.89
C ALA A 243 5.77 -13.77 -19.99
N LEU A 244 5.10 -13.01 -20.87
CA LEU A 244 5.27 -11.56 -20.96
C LEU A 244 4.83 -10.81 -19.70
N SER A 245 3.93 -11.37 -18.90
CA SER A 245 3.46 -10.72 -17.67
C SER A 245 4.37 -10.98 -16.48
N VAL A 246 5.04 -12.13 -16.45
CA VAL A 246 5.78 -12.60 -15.26
C VAL A 246 7.11 -11.85 -15.06
N GLY A 247 7.77 -11.35 -16.15
CA GLY A 247 9.07 -10.69 -16.04
C GLY A 247 10.07 -11.56 -15.27
N GLU A 248 10.79 -10.94 -14.33
CA GLU A 248 11.66 -11.63 -13.35
C GLU A 248 10.87 -12.08 -12.10
N ASP A 249 9.63 -11.60 -11.94
CA ASP A 249 8.77 -11.84 -10.78
C ASP A 249 7.87 -13.08 -10.97
N ALA A 250 7.26 -13.52 -9.86
CA ALA A 250 6.31 -14.62 -9.88
C ALA A 250 4.99 -14.23 -10.58
N ALA A 251 4.29 -15.22 -11.16
CA ALA A 251 2.99 -15.01 -11.79
C ALA A 251 1.96 -14.42 -10.81
N GLY A 252 1.35 -13.30 -11.20
CA GLY A 252 0.25 -12.71 -10.45
C GLY A 252 -0.97 -13.63 -10.38
N PRO A 253 -1.95 -13.33 -9.52
CA PRO A 253 -3.07 -14.23 -9.24
C PRO A 253 -3.94 -14.55 -10.46
N GLY A 254 -4.16 -13.58 -11.33
CA GLY A 254 -4.97 -13.75 -12.54
C GLY A 254 -4.32 -14.74 -13.52
N VAL A 255 -3.05 -14.52 -13.86
CA VAL A 255 -2.31 -15.43 -14.76
C VAL A 255 -2.04 -16.78 -14.12
N ALA A 256 -1.78 -16.86 -12.81
CA ALA A 256 -1.57 -18.11 -12.10
C ALA A 256 -2.80 -19.02 -12.20
N ARG A 257 -4.00 -18.48 -12.12
CA ARG A 257 -5.24 -19.23 -12.32
C ARG A 257 -5.34 -19.82 -13.73
N VAL A 258 -5.07 -19.00 -14.75
CA VAL A 258 -5.10 -19.47 -16.14
C VAL A 258 -4.04 -20.54 -16.38
N LEU A 259 -2.83 -20.35 -15.86
CA LEU A 259 -1.74 -21.32 -15.95
C LEU A 259 -2.13 -22.66 -15.31
N ALA A 260 -2.69 -22.63 -14.11
CA ALA A 260 -3.16 -23.82 -13.40
C ALA A 260 -4.28 -24.57 -14.16
N ASP A 261 -5.15 -23.84 -14.85
CA ASP A 261 -6.18 -24.46 -15.71
C ASP A 261 -5.55 -25.12 -16.94
N LEU A 262 -4.56 -24.47 -17.57
CA LEU A 262 -3.83 -25.03 -18.72
C LEU A 262 -3.03 -26.28 -18.34
N ASP A 263 -2.29 -26.25 -17.24
CA ASP A 263 -1.46 -27.35 -16.76
C ASP A 263 -2.30 -28.58 -16.34
N ALA A 264 -3.50 -28.33 -15.82
CA ALA A 264 -4.46 -29.38 -15.49
C ALA A 264 -5.29 -29.86 -16.72
N GLY A 265 -5.04 -29.32 -17.90
CA GLY A 265 -5.82 -29.64 -19.10
C GLY A 265 -7.29 -29.23 -19.02
N ARG A 266 -7.63 -28.29 -18.11
CA ARG A 266 -9.01 -27.81 -17.97
C ARG A 266 -9.36 -26.83 -19.07
N LYS A 267 -10.62 -26.86 -19.51
CA LYS A 267 -11.13 -25.93 -20.53
C LYS A 267 -11.24 -24.52 -19.94
N VAL A 268 -10.52 -23.58 -20.51
CA VAL A 268 -10.64 -22.16 -20.18
C VAL A 268 -11.81 -21.57 -20.98
N ALA A 269 -12.72 -20.88 -20.30
CA ALA A 269 -13.83 -20.21 -20.97
C ALA A 269 -13.34 -18.89 -21.64
N ARG A 270 -13.97 -18.53 -22.78
CA ARG A 270 -13.72 -17.24 -23.39
C ARG A 270 -14.22 -16.13 -22.43
N PRO A 271 -13.36 -15.15 -22.11
CA PRO A 271 -13.81 -13.99 -21.33
C PRO A 271 -14.95 -13.26 -22.07
N LYS A 272 -15.98 -12.90 -21.34
CA LYS A 272 -17.09 -12.08 -21.83
C LYS A 272 -17.09 -10.79 -21.02
N LEU A 273 -17.09 -9.69 -21.72
CA LEU A 273 -17.27 -8.37 -21.14
C LEU A 273 -18.55 -7.81 -21.74
N ASP A 274 -19.55 -7.58 -20.93
CA ASP A 274 -20.68 -6.78 -21.36
C ASP A 274 -20.29 -5.29 -21.40
N THR A 275 -21.24 -4.42 -21.67
CA THR A 275 -20.95 -2.98 -21.77
C THR A 275 -20.43 -2.41 -20.46
N ARG A 276 -20.95 -2.87 -19.34
CA ARG A 276 -20.64 -2.42 -17.99
C ARG A 276 -19.27 -2.96 -17.55
N ASP A 277 -19.06 -4.28 -17.67
CA ASP A 277 -17.80 -4.94 -17.31
C ASP A 277 -16.62 -4.41 -18.12
N GLY A 278 -16.84 -4.18 -19.42
CA GLY A 278 -15.81 -3.63 -20.29
C GLY A 278 -15.50 -2.16 -19.99
N ALA A 279 -16.50 -1.36 -19.59
CA ALA A 279 -16.25 -0.01 -19.09
C ALA A 279 -15.45 -0.02 -17.79
N ALA A 280 -15.77 -0.94 -16.86
CA ALA A 280 -15.01 -1.15 -15.64
C ALA A 280 -13.55 -1.51 -15.94
N MET A 281 -13.32 -2.45 -16.86
CA MET A 281 -11.98 -2.88 -17.25
C MET A 281 -11.21 -1.75 -17.95
N ALA A 282 -11.84 -0.98 -18.85
CA ALA A 282 -11.22 0.17 -19.51
C ALA A 282 -10.80 1.24 -18.48
N MET A 283 -11.65 1.53 -17.48
CA MET A 283 -11.32 2.43 -16.38
C MET A 283 -10.21 1.86 -15.50
N PHE A 284 -10.24 0.56 -15.20
CA PHE A 284 -9.23 -0.09 -14.36
C PHE A 284 -7.85 -0.02 -15.02
N VAL A 285 -7.76 -0.30 -16.32
CA VAL A 285 -6.51 -0.23 -17.08
C VAL A 285 -5.85 1.14 -16.95
N ILE A 286 -6.59 2.23 -17.18
CA ILE A 286 -6.02 3.59 -17.09
C ILE A 286 -5.79 4.05 -15.64
N SER A 287 -6.45 3.44 -14.66
CA SER A 287 -6.27 3.78 -13.24
C SER A 287 -4.93 3.32 -12.66
N GLY A 288 -4.18 2.48 -13.37
CA GLY A 288 -2.82 2.07 -12.99
C GLY A 288 -1.70 3.07 -13.33
N THR A 289 -2.00 4.21 -13.94
CA THR A 289 -0.98 5.19 -14.36
C THR A 289 -0.24 5.85 -13.19
N GLY A 290 0.98 6.36 -13.44
CA GLY A 290 1.85 6.90 -12.40
C GLY A 290 1.22 8.05 -11.58
N LEU A 291 0.42 8.92 -12.21
CA LEU A 291 -0.29 10.00 -11.51
C LEU A 291 -1.26 9.46 -10.45
N VAL A 292 -2.02 8.40 -10.80
CA VAL A 292 -2.97 7.77 -9.89
C VAL A 292 -2.24 7.04 -8.77
N ARG A 293 -1.16 6.34 -9.11
CA ARG A 293 -0.33 5.63 -8.12
C ARG A 293 0.34 6.56 -7.11
N SER A 294 0.62 7.81 -7.46
CA SER A 294 1.23 8.78 -6.56
C SER A 294 0.23 9.44 -5.58
N SER A 295 -1.09 9.39 -5.86
CA SER A 295 -2.13 9.91 -4.98
C SER A 295 -3.07 8.80 -4.52
N PRO A 296 -3.02 8.44 -3.22
CA PRO A 296 -3.95 7.46 -2.64
C PRO A 296 -5.41 7.86 -2.79
N GLU A 297 -5.73 9.15 -2.66
CA GLU A 297 -7.09 9.67 -2.77
C GLU A 297 -7.64 9.52 -4.19
N LEU A 298 -6.82 9.87 -5.20
CA LEU A 298 -7.20 9.69 -6.60
C LEU A 298 -7.34 8.20 -6.96
N SER A 299 -6.48 7.35 -6.40
CA SER A 299 -6.57 5.90 -6.54
C SER A 299 -7.88 5.37 -5.95
N ALA A 300 -8.21 5.73 -4.71
CA ALA A 300 -9.46 5.32 -4.06
C ALA A 300 -10.69 5.80 -4.84
N MET A 301 -10.70 7.07 -5.26
CA MET A 301 -11.78 7.66 -6.07
C MET A 301 -12.03 6.86 -7.35
N ARG A 302 -10.98 6.55 -8.12
CA ARG A 302 -11.11 5.84 -9.40
C ARG A 302 -11.53 4.39 -9.21
N HIS A 303 -10.93 3.68 -8.24
CA HIS A 303 -11.28 2.29 -7.98
C HIS A 303 -12.68 2.13 -7.36
N ALA A 304 -13.15 3.10 -6.57
CA ALA A 304 -14.53 3.13 -6.11
C ALA A 304 -15.53 3.22 -7.29
N LEU A 305 -15.25 4.05 -8.30
CA LEU A 305 -16.06 4.14 -9.51
C LEU A 305 -15.96 2.87 -10.38
N VAL A 306 -14.78 2.27 -10.50
CA VAL A 306 -14.61 0.97 -11.19
C VAL A 306 -15.46 -0.09 -10.51
N LEU A 307 -15.45 -0.18 -9.19
CA LEU A 307 -16.23 -1.15 -8.43
C LEU A 307 -17.74 -0.86 -8.42
N HIS A 308 -18.14 0.36 -8.72
CA HIS A 308 -19.55 0.66 -8.99
C HIS A 308 -20.03 0.03 -10.30
N LEU A 309 -19.16 -0.02 -11.32
CA LEU A 309 -19.44 -0.73 -12.58
C LEU A 309 -19.32 -2.25 -12.42
N ASP A 310 -18.24 -2.74 -11.85
CA ASP A 310 -18.00 -4.17 -11.63
C ASP A 310 -17.60 -4.43 -10.17
N PRO A 311 -18.59 -4.74 -9.30
CA PRO A 311 -18.33 -5.05 -7.89
C PRO A 311 -17.47 -6.30 -7.68
N ASP A 312 -17.37 -7.19 -8.68
CA ASP A 312 -16.65 -8.45 -8.61
C ASP A 312 -15.22 -8.35 -9.16
N LEU A 313 -14.80 -7.18 -9.67
CA LEU A 313 -13.43 -6.95 -10.15
C LEU A 313 -12.45 -6.93 -8.97
N ALA A 314 -12.02 -8.12 -8.54
CA ALA A 314 -11.17 -8.31 -7.37
C ALA A 314 -9.84 -7.54 -7.45
N ALA A 315 -9.24 -7.41 -8.64
CA ALA A 315 -8.02 -6.64 -8.83
C ALA A 315 -8.20 -5.14 -8.48
N ALA A 316 -9.35 -4.55 -8.85
CA ALA A 316 -9.68 -3.18 -8.49
C ALA A 316 -9.93 -3.03 -6.98
N ARG A 317 -10.47 -4.07 -6.34
CA ARG A 317 -10.72 -4.08 -4.90
C ARG A 317 -9.43 -4.17 -4.10
N LEU A 318 -8.44 -4.95 -4.57
CA LEU A 318 -7.08 -4.94 -4.01
C LEU A 318 -6.42 -3.57 -4.14
N ALA A 319 -6.52 -2.95 -5.32
CA ALA A 319 -5.97 -1.61 -5.53
C ALA A 319 -6.66 -0.53 -4.67
N LEU A 320 -7.96 -0.70 -4.38
CA LEU A 320 -8.67 0.17 -3.42
C LEU A 320 -8.17 -0.04 -1.99
N ALA A 321 -7.92 -1.29 -1.59
CA ALA A 321 -7.36 -1.59 -0.27
C ALA A 321 -5.96 -0.99 -0.10
N ASP A 322 -5.06 -1.12 -1.08
CA ASP A 322 -3.74 -0.45 -1.10
C ASP A 322 -3.89 1.08 -0.95
N ALA A 323 -4.86 1.67 -1.65
CA ALA A 323 -5.11 3.10 -1.52
C ALA A 323 -5.55 3.49 -0.10
N TYR A 324 -6.35 2.67 0.57
CA TYR A 324 -6.76 2.90 1.96
C TYR A 324 -5.61 2.73 2.95
N GLU A 325 -4.75 1.73 2.76
CA GLU A 325 -3.55 1.57 3.60
C GLU A 325 -2.64 2.78 3.52
N ARG A 326 -2.40 3.30 2.31
CA ARG A 326 -1.59 4.51 2.11
C ARG A 326 -2.26 5.80 2.62
N GLN A 327 -3.55 5.77 2.91
CA GLN A 327 -4.30 6.82 3.59
C GLN A 327 -4.36 6.64 5.12
N ASP A 328 -3.64 5.64 5.67
CA ASP A 328 -3.72 5.25 7.09
C ASP A 328 -5.13 4.87 7.54
N ARG A 329 -5.86 4.13 6.69
CA ARG A 329 -7.24 3.66 6.91
C ARG A 329 -7.31 2.12 6.90
N PRO A 330 -6.67 1.46 7.86
CA PRO A 330 -6.53 0.01 7.84
C PRO A 330 -7.88 -0.74 7.96
N ASP A 331 -8.87 -0.21 8.67
CA ASP A 331 -10.19 -0.86 8.78
C ASP A 331 -10.94 -0.83 7.43
N ALA A 332 -10.83 0.25 6.67
CA ALA A 332 -11.39 0.33 5.33
C ALA A 332 -10.67 -0.63 4.36
N ALA A 333 -9.35 -0.74 4.47
CA ALA A 333 -8.55 -1.70 3.71
C ALA A 333 -8.98 -3.14 4.01
N LEU A 334 -9.10 -3.50 5.30
CA LEU A 334 -9.58 -4.82 5.72
C LEU A 334 -10.98 -5.13 5.19
N ALA A 335 -11.92 -4.19 5.25
CA ALA A 335 -13.26 -4.37 4.71
C ALA A 335 -13.22 -4.63 3.19
N ALA A 336 -12.40 -3.90 2.44
CA ALA A 336 -12.22 -4.11 1.00
C ALA A 336 -11.62 -5.49 0.69
N LEU A 337 -10.58 -5.92 1.41
CA LEU A 337 -9.92 -7.22 1.25
C LEU A 337 -10.84 -8.39 1.60
N GLN A 338 -11.60 -8.28 2.68
CA GLN A 338 -12.54 -9.31 3.13
C GLN A 338 -13.74 -9.49 2.18
N ALA A 339 -14.12 -8.45 1.46
CA ALA A 339 -15.18 -8.52 0.46
C ALA A 339 -14.80 -9.34 -0.80
N ILE A 340 -13.53 -9.70 -0.99
CA ILE A 340 -13.10 -10.60 -2.06
C ILE A 340 -13.45 -12.05 -1.69
N PRO A 341 -14.31 -12.74 -2.47
CA PRO A 341 -14.75 -14.10 -2.14
C PRO A 341 -13.60 -15.11 -2.34
N ASP A 342 -13.59 -16.20 -1.56
CA ASP A 342 -12.55 -17.25 -1.64
C ASP A 342 -12.52 -17.98 -3.00
N ALA A 343 -13.60 -17.93 -3.76
CA ALA A 343 -13.63 -18.47 -5.13
C ALA A 343 -12.86 -17.62 -6.14
N SER A 344 -12.51 -16.39 -5.79
CA SER A 344 -11.72 -15.50 -6.66
C SER A 344 -10.29 -16.00 -6.82
N ALA A 345 -9.71 -15.80 -7.98
CA ALA A 345 -8.27 -16.02 -8.20
C ALA A 345 -7.39 -15.15 -7.28
N TRP A 346 -7.91 -14.01 -6.84
CA TRP A 346 -7.24 -13.00 -6.02
C TRP A 346 -7.42 -13.22 -4.50
N ALA A 347 -8.14 -14.30 -4.11
CA ALA A 347 -8.50 -14.52 -2.71
C ALA A 347 -7.28 -14.72 -1.79
N ALA A 348 -6.28 -15.50 -2.22
CA ALA A 348 -5.08 -15.73 -1.44
C ALA A 348 -4.30 -14.44 -1.20
N ASP A 349 -4.18 -13.60 -2.25
CA ASP A 349 -3.54 -12.29 -2.16
C ASP A 349 -4.30 -11.36 -1.21
N ALA A 350 -5.61 -11.33 -1.31
CA ALA A 350 -6.45 -10.55 -0.39
C ALA A 350 -6.29 -11.01 1.08
N ARG A 351 -6.18 -12.30 1.32
CA ARG A 351 -6.01 -12.82 2.70
C ARG A 351 -4.62 -12.54 3.25
N ILE A 352 -3.56 -12.61 2.43
CA ILE A 352 -2.21 -12.30 2.91
C ILE A 352 -2.00 -10.79 3.10
N GLU A 353 -2.63 -9.93 2.28
CA GLU A 353 -2.68 -8.49 2.54
C GLU A 353 -3.44 -8.17 3.83
N ALA A 354 -4.63 -8.76 4.02
CA ALA A 354 -5.37 -8.59 5.27
C ALA A 354 -4.56 -9.04 6.50
N ALA A 355 -3.77 -10.10 6.37
CA ALA A 355 -2.87 -10.53 7.43
C ALA A 355 -1.79 -9.49 7.74
N ALA A 356 -1.22 -8.84 6.72
CA ALA A 356 -0.23 -7.78 6.90
C ALA A 356 -0.84 -6.56 7.61
N VAL A 357 -2.02 -6.11 7.18
CA VAL A 357 -2.76 -5.00 7.81
C VAL A 357 -3.07 -5.30 9.28
N LEU A 358 -3.57 -6.50 9.58
CA LEU A 358 -3.88 -6.92 10.95
C LEU A 358 -2.62 -7.00 11.82
N ASN A 359 -1.51 -7.49 11.26
CA ASN A 359 -0.24 -7.58 11.98
C ASN A 359 0.32 -6.20 12.30
N ALA A 360 0.19 -5.22 11.39
CA ALA A 360 0.57 -3.83 11.63
C ALA A 360 -0.29 -3.17 12.74
N GLN A 361 -1.52 -3.63 12.95
CA GLN A 361 -2.40 -3.24 14.05
C GLN A 361 -2.16 -4.02 15.36
N GLU A 362 -1.09 -4.83 15.43
CA GLU A 362 -0.80 -5.72 16.59
C GLU A 362 -1.88 -6.79 16.85
N ARG A 363 -2.76 -7.05 15.88
CA ARG A 363 -3.83 -8.07 15.93
C ARG A 363 -3.31 -9.42 15.46
N SER A 364 -2.23 -9.89 16.07
CA SER A 364 -1.44 -11.06 15.64
C SER A 364 -2.26 -12.34 15.49
N ALA A 365 -3.20 -12.61 16.38
CA ALA A 365 -4.03 -13.82 16.30
C ALA A 365 -4.91 -13.83 15.03
N GLU A 366 -5.50 -12.70 14.69
CA GLU A 366 -6.33 -12.56 13.49
C GLU A 366 -5.47 -12.56 12.22
N ALA A 367 -4.29 -11.93 12.26
CA ALA A 367 -3.32 -11.94 11.18
C ALA A 367 -2.91 -13.39 10.81
N LEU A 368 -2.60 -14.21 11.80
CA LEU A 368 -2.25 -15.63 11.60
C LEU A 368 -3.40 -16.43 10.98
N VAL A 369 -4.65 -16.19 11.39
CA VAL A 369 -5.83 -16.82 10.77
C VAL A 369 -5.94 -16.46 9.29
N MET A 370 -5.72 -15.19 8.94
CA MET A 370 -5.74 -14.76 7.54
C MET A 370 -4.57 -15.36 6.74
N GLY A 371 -3.38 -15.43 7.32
CA GLY A 371 -2.21 -16.08 6.70
C GLY A 371 -2.43 -17.56 6.45
N ASP A 372 -2.95 -18.29 7.43
CA ASP A 372 -3.29 -19.71 7.30
C ASP A 372 -4.37 -19.93 6.21
N ARG A 373 -5.35 -19.01 6.10
CA ARG A 373 -6.37 -19.04 5.04
C ARG A 373 -5.77 -18.76 3.65
N ALA A 374 -4.82 -17.82 3.53
CA ALA A 374 -4.11 -17.56 2.29
C ALA A 374 -3.36 -18.81 1.81
N LEU A 375 -2.65 -19.49 2.71
CA LEU A 375 -1.94 -20.75 2.44
C LEU A 375 -2.88 -21.89 2.01
N ALA A 376 -4.08 -21.95 2.56
CA ALA A 376 -5.09 -22.95 2.16
C ALA A 376 -5.63 -22.69 0.75
N LEU A 377 -5.68 -21.40 0.31
CA LEU A 377 -6.17 -21.00 -1.00
C LEU A 377 -5.09 -21.11 -2.09
N SER A 378 -3.81 -20.89 -1.76
CA SER A 378 -2.73 -20.88 -2.75
C SER A 378 -1.38 -21.21 -2.13
N GLN A 379 -0.60 -22.05 -2.85
CA GLN A 379 0.80 -22.37 -2.54
C GLN A 379 1.76 -21.65 -3.50
N ARG A 380 1.34 -20.53 -4.09
CA ARG A 380 2.24 -19.71 -4.93
C ARG A 380 3.42 -19.21 -4.08
N ARG A 381 4.57 -19.10 -4.72
CA ARG A 381 5.84 -18.68 -4.11
C ARG A 381 5.68 -17.43 -3.24
N GLU A 382 5.02 -16.40 -3.75
CA GLU A 382 4.82 -15.15 -3.06
C GLU A 382 3.98 -15.28 -1.78
N ILE A 383 2.91 -16.11 -1.83
CA ILE A 383 2.08 -16.40 -0.65
C ILE A 383 2.89 -17.16 0.41
N LEU A 384 3.71 -18.13 -0.02
CA LEU A 384 4.59 -18.89 0.90
C LEU A 384 5.61 -17.99 1.58
N VAL A 385 6.27 -17.10 0.83
CA VAL A 385 7.27 -16.17 1.37
C VAL A 385 6.63 -15.23 2.39
N ARG A 386 5.54 -14.55 2.01
CA ARG A 386 4.86 -13.59 2.89
C ARG A 386 4.25 -14.25 4.14
N ALA A 387 3.71 -15.45 3.99
CA ALA A 387 3.24 -16.24 5.14
C ALA A 387 4.40 -16.71 6.01
N GLY A 388 5.57 -16.99 5.43
CA GLY A 388 6.81 -17.27 6.15
C GLY A 388 7.21 -16.11 7.05
N ASP A 389 7.28 -14.90 6.49
CA ASP A 389 7.59 -13.67 7.24
C ASP A 389 6.55 -13.40 8.35
N LEU A 390 5.26 -13.49 8.02
CA LEU A 390 4.18 -13.32 8.99
C LEU A 390 4.36 -14.28 10.20
N ASN A 391 4.63 -15.55 9.91
CA ASN A 391 4.83 -16.55 10.96
C ASN A 391 6.09 -16.29 11.79
N ARG A 392 7.19 -15.83 11.17
CA ARG A 392 8.42 -15.43 11.87
C ARG A 392 8.16 -14.27 12.82
N PHE A 393 7.55 -13.17 12.34
CA PHE A 393 7.22 -12.01 13.17
C PHE A 393 6.32 -12.35 14.37
N ASN A 394 5.49 -13.38 14.23
CA ASN A 394 4.60 -13.87 15.29
C ASN A 394 5.17 -15.06 16.08
N GLY A 395 6.48 -15.32 16.00
CA GLY A 395 7.18 -16.34 16.79
C GLY A 395 6.90 -17.79 16.40
N ARG A 396 6.15 -18.05 15.29
CA ARG A 396 5.89 -19.40 14.79
C ARG A 396 7.05 -19.88 13.89
N LEU A 397 8.26 -19.91 14.47
CA LEU A 397 9.53 -20.12 13.74
C LEU A 397 9.57 -21.45 12.96
N ASP A 398 9.03 -22.52 13.52
CA ASP A 398 8.97 -23.83 12.81
C ASP A 398 8.08 -23.78 11.58
N VAL A 399 6.98 -23.01 11.61
CA VAL A 399 6.12 -22.82 10.44
C VAL A 399 6.84 -22.00 9.39
N ALA A 400 7.42 -20.87 9.80
CA ALA A 400 8.18 -19.98 8.93
C ALA A 400 9.30 -20.75 8.18
N ARG A 401 10.10 -21.54 8.92
CA ARG A 401 11.17 -22.35 8.33
C ARG A 401 10.64 -23.31 7.27
N ARG A 402 9.56 -24.06 7.57
CA ARG A 402 8.98 -25.00 6.59
C ARG A 402 8.50 -24.30 5.33
N LEU A 403 7.92 -23.10 5.44
CA LEU A 403 7.46 -22.34 4.28
C LEU A 403 8.64 -21.89 3.41
N PHE A 404 9.72 -21.36 4.01
CA PHE A 404 10.94 -21.02 3.25
C PHE A 404 11.63 -22.27 2.66
N ASP A 405 11.65 -23.41 3.38
CA ASP A 405 12.17 -24.67 2.85
C ASP A 405 11.42 -25.12 1.57
N GLN A 406 10.09 -24.97 1.55
CA GLN A 406 9.27 -25.26 0.36
C GLN A 406 9.63 -24.34 -0.82
N VAL A 407 9.79 -23.03 -0.57
CA VAL A 407 10.17 -22.07 -1.61
C VAL A 407 11.55 -22.41 -2.18
N ILE A 408 12.55 -22.61 -1.31
CA ILE A 408 13.92 -22.90 -1.73
C ILE A 408 14.00 -24.21 -2.52
N ALA A 409 13.27 -25.25 -2.09
CA ALA A 409 13.21 -26.52 -2.82
C ALA A 409 12.55 -26.38 -4.20
N ALA A 410 11.47 -25.58 -4.30
CA ALA A 410 10.80 -25.32 -5.56
C ALA A 410 11.65 -24.46 -6.51
N ASP A 411 12.38 -23.48 -5.99
CA ASP A 411 13.30 -22.65 -6.77
C ASP A 411 14.48 -23.48 -7.29
N ALA A 412 15.09 -24.32 -6.44
CA ALA A 412 16.17 -25.21 -6.81
C ALA A 412 15.76 -26.22 -7.91
N ALA A 413 14.54 -26.75 -7.85
CA ALA A 413 14.01 -27.64 -8.89
C ALA A 413 13.89 -26.95 -10.26
N ARG A 414 13.83 -25.62 -10.30
CA ARG A 414 13.82 -24.80 -11.53
C ARG A 414 15.21 -24.29 -11.90
N GLY A 415 16.24 -24.64 -11.15
CA GLY A 415 17.59 -24.10 -11.33
C GLY A 415 17.71 -22.63 -10.92
N GLN A 416 16.79 -22.16 -10.09
CA GLN A 416 16.75 -20.79 -9.56
C GLN A 416 17.20 -20.78 -8.10
N SER A 417 17.71 -19.63 -7.67
CA SER A 417 18.06 -19.39 -6.27
C SER A 417 17.87 -17.91 -5.96
N ASP A 418 17.28 -17.63 -4.80
CA ASP A 418 16.99 -16.27 -4.36
C ASP A 418 17.64 -16.00 -3.01
N TRP A 419 18.56 -15.05 -2.99
CA TRP A 419 19.28 -14.67 -1.79
C TRP A 419 18.35 -14.13 -0.68
N MET A 420 17.23 -13.47 -1.04
CA MET A 420 16.28 -12.92 -0.06
C MET A 420 15.59 -14.03 0.74
N VAL A 421 15.19 -15.12 0.08
CA VAL A 421 14.55 -16.26 0.77
C VAL A 421 15.56 -17.02 1.63
N LEU A 422 16.81 -17.17 1.15
CA LEU A 422 17.90 -17.74 1.95
C LEU A 422 18.18 -16.88 3.19
N TYR A 423 18.24 -15.56 3.04
CA TYR A 423 18.40 -14.61 4.14
C TYR A 423 17.25 -14.69 5.14
N ALA A 424 15.99 -14.73 4.67
CA ALA A 424 14.83 -14.89 5.52
C ALA A 424 14.87 -16.20 6.32
N ARG A 425 15.27 -17.32 5.69
CA ARG A 425 15.44 -18.59 6.39
C ARG A 425 16.61 -18.56 7.38
N ALA A 426 17.72 -17.92 7.02
CA ALA A 426 18.85 -17.73 7.93
C ALA A 426 18.43 -16.96 9.20
N THR A 427 17.59 -15.93 9.06
CA THR A 427 17.04 -15.19 10.19
C THR A 427 16.22 -16.09 11.10
N VAL A 428 15.30 -16.89 10.54
CA VAL A 428 14.50 -17.87 11.30
C VAL A 428 15.38 -18.90 12.02
N ARG A 429 16.40 -19.42 11.34
CA ARG A 429 17.34 -20.37 11.93
C ARG A 429 18.13 -19.77 13.10
N ASN A 430 18.61 -18.54 12.93
CA ASN A 430 19.30 -17.83 14.01
C ASN A 430 18.38 -17.56 15.22
N GLU A 431 17.15 -17.13 14.99
CA GLU A 431 16.13 -16.93 16.03
C GLU A 431 15.77 -18.27 16.73
N SER A 432 15.89 -19.39 16.02
CA SER A 432 15.71 -20.75 16.56
C SER A 432 16.99 -21.35 17.16
N ALA A 433 18.04 -20.56 17.38
CA ALA A 433 19.35 -20.97 17.87
C ALA A 433 20.11 -21.97 16.96
N ASP A 434 19.71 -22.13 15.69
CA ASP A 434 20.41 -22.90 14.66
C ASP A 434 21.36 -22.00 13.86
N TRP A 435 22.44 -21.52 14.51
CA TRP A 435 23.40 -20.67 13.84
C TRP A 435 24.13 -21.40 12.69
N ALA A 436 24.45 -22.68 12.83
CA ALA A 436 25.16 -23.41 11.79
C ALA A 436 24.37 -23.41 10.47
N GLY A 437 23.07 -23.69 10.55
CA GLY A 437 22.19 -23.62 9.41
C GLY A 437 22.02 -22.18 8.87
N ALA A 438 21.99 -21.18 9.77
CA ALA A 438 21.92 -19.78 9.37
C ALA A 438 23.19 -19.35 8.60
N GLU A 439 24.38 -19.76 9.08
CA GLU A 439 25.67 -19.51 8.40
C GLU A 439 25.71 -20.13 7.01
N ASP A 440 25.22 -21.37 6.85
CA ASP A 440 25.15 -22.05 5.55
C ASP A 440 24.26 -21.26 4.57
N ASP A 441 23.08 -20.82 5.01
CA ASP A 441 22.17 -20.01 4.18
C ASP A 441 22.76 -18.67 3.80
N LEU A 442 23.42 -17.96 4.75
CA LEU A 442 24.07 -16.68 4.49
C LEU A 442 25.23 -16.82 3.49
N ARG A 443 26.01 -17.90 3.58
CA ARG A 443 27.07 -18.19 2.62
C ARG A 443 26.50 -18.51 1.23
N ALA A 444 25.40 -19.26 1.16
CA ALA A 444 24.71 -19.52 -0.09
C ALA A 444 24.14 -18.22 -0.70
N ALA A 445 23.58 -17.34 0.11
CA ALA A 445 23.09 -16.03 -0.32
C ALA A 445 24.23 -15.14 -0.84
N LEU A 446 25.39 -15.12 -0.15
CA LEU A 446 26.59 -14.39 -0.60
C LEU A 446 27.23 -14.98 -1.87
N ALA A 447 26.98 -16.24 -2.19
CA ALA A 447 27.41 -16.82 -3.46
C ALA A 447 26.59 -16.26 -4.65
N ILE A 448 25.36 -15.78 -4.38
CA ILE A 448 24.49 -15.12 -5.37
C ILE A 448 24.81 -13.62 -5.43
N GLU A 449 24.89 -12.96 -4.27
CA GLU A 449 25.13 -11.52 -4.11
C GLU A 449 26.37 -11.28 -3.21
N PRO A 450 27.60 -11.36 -3.75
CA PRO A 450 28.84 -11.36 -2.95
C PRO A 450 29.12 -10.08 -2.18
N ASP A 451 28.61 -8.95 -2.66
CA ASP A 451 28.85 -7.62 -2.09
C ASP A 451 27.62 -7.00 -1.41
N ARG A 452 26.61 -7.83 -1.12
CA ARG A 452 25.38 -7.35 -0.49
C ARG A 452 25.63 -6.97 0.97
N PRO A 453 25.50 -5.68 1.33
CA PRO A 453 25.90 -5.20 2.65
C PRO A 453 25.13 -5.86 3.80
N GLU A 454 23.86 -6.14 3.62
CA GLU A 454 23.00 -6.79 4.62
C GLU A 454 23.50 -8.20 4.94
N LEU A 455 23.90 -8.96 3.93
CA LEU A 455 24.41 -10.33 4.09
C LEU A 455 25.78 -10.34 4.74
N LEU A 456 26.67 -9.44 4.28
CA LEU A 456 28.03 -9.28 4.84
C LEU A 456 27.96 -8.91 6.33
N ASN A 457 27.12 -7.93 6.66
CA ASN A 457 26.91 -7.49 8.03
C ASN A 457 26.36 -8.62 8.90
N TYR A 458 25.32 -9.30 8.45
CA TYR A 458 24.67 -10.34 9.25
C TYR A 458 25.57 -11.53 9.54
N LEU A 459 26.32 -11.99 8.54
CA LEU A 459 27.29 -13.09 8.70
C LEU A 459 28.46 -12.65 9.62
N GLY A 460 29.02 -11.47 9.36
CA GLY A 460 30.14 -10.93 10.14
C GLY A 460 29.76 -10.72 11.61
N TYR A 461 28.63 -10.08 11.85
CA TYR A 461 28.10 -9.84 13.20
C TYR A 461 27.80 -11.15 13.94
N GLY A 462 27.23 -12.13 13.24
CA GLY A 462 26.93 -13.44 13.81
C GLY A 462 28.20 -14.18 14.28
N TRP A 463 29.29 -14.12 13.53
CA TRP A 463 30.59 -14.69 13.98
C TRP A 463 31.14 -13.95 15.20
N ILE A 464 31.10 -12.63 15.20
CA ILE A 464 31.58 -11.80 16.31
C ILE A 464 30.77 -12.08 17.58
N ARG A 465 29.46 -12.11 17.49
CA ARG A 465 28.56 -12.40 18.63
C ARG A 465 28.85 -13.77 19.27
N GLN A 466 29.31 -14.73 18.49
CA GLN A 466 29.68 -16.05 19.00
C GLN A 466 31.13 -16.16 19.49
N GLY A 467 31.91 -15.07 19.41
CA GLY A 467 33.32 -15.06 19.75
C GLY A 467 34.17 -15.95 18.82
N LYS A 468 33.71 -16.18 17.59
CA LYS A 468 34.37 -17.01 16.59
C LYS A 468 34.71 -16.15 15.36
N ARG A 469 35.88 -16.41 14.75
CA ARG A 469 36.29 -15.76 13.47
C ARG A 469 36.14 -14.21 13.51
N ILE A 470 36.53 -13.59 14.63
CA ILE A 470 36.27 -12.17 14.88
C ILE A 470 36.94 -11.28 13.81
N GLU A 471 38.20 -11.57 13.43
CA GLU A 471 38.91 -10.81 12.40
C GLU A 471 38.25 -10.96 11.02
N GLU A 472 37.79 -12.17 10.66
CA GLU A 472 37.08 -12.39 9.41
C GLU A 472 35.72 -11.69 9.42
N GLY A 473 35.00 -11.75 10.56
CA GLY A 473 33.75 -11.04 10.77
C GLY A 473 33.92 -9.52 10.62
N LEU A 474 34.95 -8.96 11.24
CA LEU A 474 35.30 -7.55 11.10
C LEU A 474 35.55 -7.17 9.63
N ALA A 475 36.27 -8.01 8.87
CA ALA A 475 36.53 -7.73 7.44
C ALA A 475 35.24 -7.70 6.60
N LEU A 476 34.26 -8.56 6.90
CA LEU A 476 32.94 -8.53 6.23
C LEU A 476 32.16 -7.26 6.59
N ILE A 477 32.12 -6.89 7.88
CA ILE A 477 31.40 -5.72 8.35
C ILE A 477 32.05 -4.43 7.79
N MET A 478 33.37 -4.36 7.69
CA MET A 478 34.06 -3.23 7.06
C MET A 478 33.62 -3.04 5.60
N ARG A 479 33.53 -4.12 4.81
CA ARG A 479 32.99 -4.05 3.44
C ARG A 479 31.55 -3.58 3.41
N ALA A 480 30.71 -4.03 4.35
CA ALA A 480 29.33 -3.58 4.47
C ALA A 480 29.26 -2.07 4.80
N ALA A 481 30.09 -1.60 5.74
CA ALA A 481 30.15 -0.20 6.16
C ALA A 481 30.70 0.73 5.04
N GLU A 482 31.67 0.27 4.25
CA GLU A 482 32.14 1.00 3.07
C GLU A 482 31.03 1.17 2.02
N ALA A 483 30.21 0.13 1.81
CA ALA A 483 29.10 0.18 0.85
C ALA A 483 27.90 1.00 1.35
N ARG A 484 27.67 1.02 2.66
CA ARG A 484 26.50 1.69 3.29
C ARG A 484 26.91 2.48 4.55
N PRO A 485 27.68 3.56 4.39
CA PRO A 485 28.20 4.35 5.52
C PRO A 485 27.12 5.18 6.23
N ASP A 486 25.91 5.21 5.67
CA ASP A 486 24.72 5.90 6.16
C ASP A 486 23.79 5.02 7.00
N GLN A 487 24.11 3.72 7.16
CA GLN A 487 23.26 2.77 7.89
C GLN A 487 23.76 2.57 9.32
N GLY A 488 23.04 3.13 10.30
CA GLY A 488 23.42 3.10 11.70
C GLY A 488 23.70 1.70 12.24
N TYR A 489 22.85 0.71 11.93
CA TYR A 489 23.02 -0.68 12.40
C TYR A 489 24.27 -1.39 11.83
N ILE A 490 24.76 -0.99 10.62
CA ILE A 490 26.00 -1.53 10.07
C ILE A 490 27.20 -0.91 10.79
N ILE A 491 27.15 0.40 11.02
CA ILE A 491 28.20 1.12 11.75
C ILE A 491 28.25 0.68 13.22
N ASP A 492 27.10 0.39 13.84
CA ASP A 492 27.03 -0.24 15.16
C ASP A 492 27.73 -1.59 15.19
N SER A 493 27.44 -2.46 14.23
CA SER A 493 28.11 -3.76 14.09
C SER A 493 29.62 -3.62 13.96
N LEU A 494 30.11 -2.58 13.25
CA LEU A 494 31.54 -2.27 13.14
C LEU A 494 32.12 -1.84 14.49
N GLY A 495 31.45 -0.94 15.20
CA GLY A 495 31.82 -0.51 16.54
C GLY A 495 31.85 -1.66 17.54
N TRP A 496 30.82 -2.52 17.49
CA TRP A 496 30.75 -3.72 18.35
C TRP A 496 31.87 -4.73 18.04
N ALA A 497 32.26 -4.89 16.76
CA ALA A 497 33.42 -5.70 16.39
C ALA A 497 34.71 -5.20 17.03
N HIS A 498 34.96 -3.90 16.99
CA HIS A 498 36.11 -3.28 17.66
C HIS A 498 36.03 -3.42 19.19
N PHE A 499 34.84 -3.31 19.76
CA PHE A 499 34.61 -3.56 21.20
C PHE A 499 35.02 -4.97 21.61
N GLN A 500 34.60 -6.00 20.86
CA GLN A 500 34.96 -7.40 21.12
C GLN A 500 36.47 -7.67 21.00
N LEU A 501 37.16 -6.90 20.17
CA LEU A 501 38.61 -6.93 20.03
C LEU A 501 39.35 -6.12 21.12
N GLY A 502 38.63 -5.47 22.04
CA GLY A 502 39.22 -4.63 23.08
C GLY A 502 39.74 -3.28 22.59
N GLN A 503 39.41 -2.89 21.34
CA GLN A 503 39.82 -1.64 20.70
C GLN A 503 38.81 -0.54 21.03
N TYR A 504 38.70 -0.17 22.30
CA TYR A 504 37.60 0.65 22.80
C TYR A 504 37.56 2.06 22.19
N ASP A 505 38.70 2.68 21.89
CA ASP A 505 38.72 4.00 21.25
C ASP A 505 38.06 3.97 19.88
N LYS A 506 38.36 2.94 19.06
CA LYS A 506 37.71 2.74 17.75
C LYS A 506 36.24 2.35 17.88
N ALA A 507 35.92 1.53 18.89
CA ALA A 507 34.54 1.16 19.16
C ALA A 507 33.70 2.40 19.46
N ILE A 508 34.21 3.30 20.30
CA ILE A 508 33.54 4.56 20.66
C ILE A 508 33.33 5.41 19.42
N GLU A 509 34.38 5.62 18.59
CA GLU A 509 34.29 6.41 17.36
C GLU A 509 33.15 5.93 16.44
N HIS A 510 33.09 4.61 16.19
CA HIS A 510 32.04 4.05 15.32
C HIS A 510 30.66 4.05 15.99
N LEU A 511 30.56 3.77 17.27
CA LEU A 511 29.28 3.73 17.99
C LEU A 511 28.69 5.14 18.19
N GLU A 512 29.53 6.16 18.44
CA GLU A 512 29.10 7.58 18.40
C GLU A 512 28.48 7.90 17.03
N ARG A 513 29.14 7.47 15.94
CA ARG A 513 28.62 7.68 14.58
C ARG A 513 27.32 6.89 14.35
N ALA A 514 27.20 5.66 14.85
CA ALA A 514 25.99 4.87 14.75
C ALA A 514 24.81 5.53 15.49
N ALA A 515 25.06 6.06 16.70
CA ALA A 515 24.07 6.79 17.48
C ALA A 515 23.62 8.11 16.81
N GLU A 516 24.52 8.82 16.12
CA GLU A 516 24.13 9.98 15.29
C GLU A 516 23.19 9.59 14.14
N LEU A 517 23.44 8.44 13.50
CA LEU A 517 22.64 7.95 12.37
C LEU A 517 21.29 7.37 12.81
N SER A 518 21.22 6.78 13.99
CA SER A 518 20.04 6.11 14.54
C SER A 518 19.85 6.43 16.04
N PRO A 519 19.51 7.68 16.40
CA PRO A 519 19.48 8.14 17.79
C PRO A 519 18.34 7.53 18.64
N THR A 520 17.41 6.85 18.02
CA THR A 520 16.25 6.21 18.67
C THR A 520 16.37 4.68 18.75
N ASP A 521 17.56 4.14 18.49
CA ASP A 521 17.82 2.69 18.59
C ASP A 521 18.41 2.35 19.96
N PRO A 522 17.68 1.65 20.84
CA PRO A 522 18.16 1.34 22.18
C PRO A 522 19.33 0.34 22.20
N GLU A 523 19.53 -0.47 21.14
CA GLU A 523 20.67 -1.38 21.05
C GLU A 523 21.97 -0.63 20.80
N ILE A 524 21.94 0.34 19.90
CA ILE A 524 23.09 1.19 19.57
C ILE A 524 23.53 1.99 20.81
N LEU A 525 22.58 2.59 21.53
CA LEU A 525 22.88 3.34 22.76
C LEU A 525 23.43 2.42 23.87
N ASP A 526 22.92 1.19 23.98
CA ASP A 526 23.44 0.19 24.90
C ASP A 526 24.89 -0.18 24.57
N HIS A 527 25.21 -0.44 23.29
CA HIS A 527 26.57 -0.74 22.84
C HIS A 527 27.52 0.45 23.05
N LEU A 528 27.06 1.67 22.79
CA LEU A 528 27.87 2.89 23.03
C LEU A 528 28.16 3.05 24.53
N GLY A 529 27.18 2.85 25.40
CA GLY A 529 27.37 2.87 26.84
C GLY A 529 28.37 1.82 27.30
N ASP A 530 28.32 0.60 26.75
CA ASP A 530 29.28 -0.46 27.02
C ASP A 530 30.72 -0.06 26.61
N ALA A 531 30.85 0.57 25.44
CA ALA A 531 32.12 1.05 24.93
C ALA A 531 32.71 2.18 25.80
N TYR A 532 31.90 3.16 26.16
CA TYR A 532 32.30 4.23 27.10
C TYR A 532 32.74 3.67 28.44
N TRP A 533 31.99 2.73 29.00
CA TRP A 533 32.36 2.12 30.28
C TRP A 533 33.75 1.46 30.20
N ARG A 534 34.02 0.70 29.15
CA ARG A 534 35.33 0.05 28.97
C ARG A 534 36.43 1.04 28.62
N GLY A 535 36.11 2.13 27.94
CA GLY A 535 37.01 3.25 27.66
C GLY A 535 37.30 4.14 28.89
N GLY A 536 36.69 3.86 30.05
CA GLY A 536 36.86 4.62 31.30
C GLY A 536 35.99 5.87 31.43
N ARG A 537 35.06 6.08 30.47
CA ARG A 537 34.11 7.19 30.43
C ARG A 537 32.77 6.78 31.10
N GLN A 538 32.81 6.54 32.40
CA GLN A 538 31.70 5.91 33.13
C GLN A 538 30.45 6.78 33.26
N GLU A 539 30.59 8.11 33.28
CA GLU A 539 29.46 9.03 33.36
C GLU A 539 28.70 9.03 32.03
N GLU A 540 29.42 9.09 30.91
CA GLU A 540 28.82 9.01 29.56
C GLU A 540 28.15 7.65 29.34
N ALA A 541 28.77 6.56 29.80
CA ALA A 541 28.15 5.23 29.72
C ALA A 541 26.79 5.17 30.44
N ARG A 542 26.69 5.76 31.63
CA ARG A 542 25.42 5.81 32.37
C ARG A 542 24.37 6.66 31.64
N PHE A 543 24.81 7.75 31.02
CA PHE A 543 23.93 8.59 30.23
C PHE A 543 23.31 7.81 29.03
N GLU A 544 24.11 7.08 28.26
CA GLU A 544 23.63 6.31 27.12
C GLU A 544 22.71 5.14 27.55
N TRP A 545 23.03 4.42 28.64
CA TRP A 545 22.16 3.38 29.17
C TRP A 545 20.81 3.94 29.69
N LEU A 546 20.79 5.14 30.27
CA LEU A 546 19.55 5.82 30.65
C LEU A 546 18.75 6.22 29.39
N ALA A 547 19.39 6.79 28.38
CA ALA A 547 18.75 7.13 27.12
C ALA A 547 18.15 5.89 26.44
N ALA A 548 18.88 4.76 26.42
CA ALA A 548 18.37 3.49 25.92
C ALA A 548 17.11 3.01 26.69
N LEU A 549 17.07 3.20 28.01
CA LEU A 549 15.89 2.85 28.82
C LEU A 549 14.68 3.74 28.54
N ASP A 550 14.90 5.05 28.31
CA ASP A 550 13.82 6.00 27.99
C ASP A 550 13.12 5.66 26.67
N LEU A 551 13.80 4.95 25.77
CA LEU A 551 13.24 4.42 24.52
C LEU A 551 12.34 3.19 24.70
N LYS A 552 12.16 2.71 25.94
CA LYS A 552 11.33 1.55 26.28
C LYS A 552 11.72 0.29 25.51
N PRO A 553 12.95 -0.20 25.66
CA PRO A 553 13.43 -1.38 24.98
C PRO A 553 12.64 -2.63 25.39
N GLU A 554 12.87 -3.74 24.67
CA GLU A 554 12.28 -5.03 25.03
C GLU A 554 12.63 -5.44 26.48
N PRO A 555 11.75 -6.19 27.17
CA PRO A 555 11.88 -6.50 28.59
C PRO A 555 13.23 -7.12 28.99
N ALA A 556 13.81 -7.96 28.14
CA ALA A 556 15.10 -8.58 28.40
C ALA A 556 16.25 -7.54 28.42
N ARG A 557 16.24 -6.60 27.48
CA ARG A 557 17.22 -5.50 27.43
C ARG A 557 17.00 -4.50 28.56
N GLU A 558 15.75 -4.20 28.90
CA GLU A 558 15.44 -3.34 30.03
C GLU A 558 16.08 -3.86 31.35
N ILE A 559 15.95 -5.16 31.62
CA ILE A 559 16.57 -5.80 32.81
C ILE A 559 18.09 -5.61 32.78
N THR A 560 18.72 -5.90 31.63
CA THR A 560 20.17 -5.80 31.45
C THR A 560 20.67 -4.35 31.66
N LEU A 561 19.98 -3.37 31.07
CA LEU A 561 20.33 -1.95 31.22
C LEU A 561 20.23 -1.47 32.69
N ARG A 562 19.20 -1.89 33.43
CA ARG A 562 19.05 -1.58 34.84
C ARG A 562 20.18 -2.18 35.68
N GLU A 563 20.61 -3.42 35.37
CA GLU A 563 21.76 -4.04 36.03
C GLU A 563 23.07 -3.31 35.72
N LYS A 564 23.29 -2.87 34.46
CA LYS A 564 24.45 -2.08 34.07
C LYS A 564 24.50 -0.72 34.78
N LEU A 565 23.36 -0.06 34.93
CA LEU A 565 23.25 1.20 35.67
C LEU A 565 23.58 1.05 37.17
N ASP A 566 23.15 -0.04 37.80
CA ASP A 566 23.39 -0.32 39.20
C ASP A 566 24.84 -0.74 39.49
N LYS A 567 25.39 -1.68 38.72
CA LYS A 567 26.64 -2.37 38.98
C LYS A 567 27.78 -2.06 38.02
N GLY A 568 27.49 -1.39 36.88
CA GLY A 568 28.41 -1.28 35.76
C GLY A 568 28.63 -2.61 35.06
N LEU A 569 29.54 -2.63 34.08
CA LEU A 569 29.92 -3.89 33.43
C LEU A 569 30.86 -4.73 34.32
N PRO A 570 30.66 -6.05 34.41
CA PRO A 570 31.56 -6.94 35.16
C PRO A 570 32.98 -6.88 34.57
N ALA A 571 34.00 -7.12 35.39
CA ALA A 571 35.39 -7.17 34.95
C ALA A 571 35.56 -8.26 33.86
N MET A 572 36.32 -7.96 32.79
CA MET A 572 36.62 -8.97 31.77
C MET A 572 37.39 -10.15 32.40
N PRO A 573 36.98 -11.40 32.10
CA PRO A 573 37.77 -12.56 32.53
C PRO A 573 39.16 -12.48 31.91
N GLY A 574 40.18 -12.28 32.72
CA GLY A 574 41.58 -12.24 32.30
C GLY A 574 42.28 -10.89 32.25
N ALA A 575 41.59 -9.79 32.54
CA ALA A 575 42.26 -8.48 32.73
C ALA A 575 43.12 -8.51 33.99
N ARG A 576 44.41 -8.86 33.88
CA ARG A 576 45.42 -8.53 34.89
C ARG A 576 45.45 -7.00 34.99
N LEU A 577 45.06 -6.47 36.15
CA LEU A 577 45.31 -5.09 36.53
C LEU A 577 46.79 -4.79 36.24
N ALA A 578 47.09 -4.13 35.12
CA ALA A 578 48.37 -3.48 34.95
C ALA A 578 48.37 -2.35 36.01
N SER A 579 49.04 -2.61 37.12
CA SER A 579 49.36 -1.61 38.14
C SER A 579 50.03 -0.43 37.40
N ARG A 580 49.34 0.70 37.37
CA ARG A 580 49.95 1.97 36.99
C ARG A 580 51.14 2.23 37.91
N PRO A 581 52.33 2.65 37.38
CA PRO A 581 53.41 3.15 38.18
C PRO A 581 53.12 4.49 38.83
#